data_0fcb7550c1621d8552d4600a1a30b342
#
_entry.id   0fcb7550c1621d8552d4600a1a30b342
#
_cell.length_a   1.000
_cell.length_b   1.000
_cell.length_c   1.000
_cell.angle_alpha   90.00
_cell.angle_beta   90.00
_cell.angle_gamma   90.00
#
_symmetry.space_group_name_H-M   'P 1'
#
loop_
_entity.id
_entity.type
_entity.pdbx_description
1 polymer ?
#
loop_
_entity_poly.entity_id
_entity_poly.type
_entity_poly.pdbx_seq_one_letter_code
_entity_poly.pdbx_strand_id
1 'polypeptide(L)'
;MRLSRFLLLFGFLSLALAMSAQQRKSNARTVRNSPITTTKPTLDVHHLIEVYDWAKASAALQSLVQSTKEASAKDSLQSLLRSVRRAEEMMATTQQIVFIDSVVVDKSKLLSAIKMSEEAGKLLPSAQVFPHRNNATLWSNATFVNPLASTAIFAAPYGHNQSLQSVFRTGNGWTPAAPLAGIDSTFNAPDYPFLLSDGTTLYFSAKGAESIGGCDIFVTRYNPDTRQYVKPTNVGMPFNSPANEYLYAVDPTMGIGLLATDRRQPEGKVCIYSFLVPSERKDYDSERLSSAELRQFAQVSSIAQTQIGQTASIKTVQQRNAQQKQQLNASSTSLFRFVVNDNKVYHSADDFTNKEARALVPQWFKAHQQRTALQQQCDAAELAYARQRTQKNEQQLATLKQQFIAITAQEKALAQQIRQLELAQ
;
A
#
# COMPACT_ATOMS: atom_id res chain seq x y z
N MET A 1 -2.19 -28.42 -9.67
CA MET A 1 -1.99 -28.43 -11.13
C MET A 1 -3.14 -27.67 -11.81
N ARG A 2 -3.11 -26.34 -11.91
CA ARG A 2 -4.01 -25.48 -12.73
C ARG A 2 -3.58 -23.99 -12.60
N LEU A 3 -2.27 -23.72 -12.77
CA LEU A 3 -1.73 -22.33 -12.81
C LEU A 3 -1.35 -21.88 -14.24
N SER A 4 -1.75 -22.64 -15.26
CA SER A 4 -1.23 -22.46 -16.63
C SER A 4 -2.20 -21.79 -17.63
N ARG A 5 -3.39 -21.34 -17.20
CA ARG A 5 -4.39 -20.81 -18.16
C ARG A 5 -4.48 -19.27 -18.24
N PHE A 6 -3.89 -18.53 -17.33
CA PHE A 6 -3.96 -17.05 -17.36
C PHE A 6 -2.82 -16.39 -18.14
N LEU A 7 -1.69 -17.06 -18.32
CA LEU A 7 -0.59 -16.56 -19.15
C LEU A 7 -0.84 -16.70 -20.67
N LEU A 8 -1.82 -17.53 -21.08
CA LEU A 8 -2.13 -17.79 -22.48
C LEU A 8 -2.99 -16.70 -23.18
N LEU A 9 -3.71 -15.86 -22.46
CA LEU A 9 -4.56 -14.82 -23.04
C LEU A 9 -3.77 -13.57 -23.49
N PHE A 10 -2.62 -13.28 -22.90
CA PHE A 10 -1.72 -12.23 -23.37
C PHE A 10 -0.81 -12.67 -24.52
N GLY A 11 -0.56 -13.99 -24.65
CA GLY A 11 0.26 -14.55 -25.72
C GLY A 11 -0.46 -14.65 -27.06
N PHE A 12 -1.79 -14.75 -27.09
CA PHE A 12 -2.54 -14.93 -28.35
C PHE A 12 -2.67 -13.66 -29.19
N LEU A 13 -2.63 -12.47 -28.59
CA LEU A 13 -2.70 -11.22 -29.38
C LEU A 13 -1.34 -10.91 -30.05
N SER A 14 -0.24 -11.33 -29.45
CA SER A 14 1.10 -11.21 -30.02
C SER A 14 1.38 -12.28 -31.09
N LEU A 15 0.75 -13.47 -31.01
CA LEU A 15 0.94 -14.53 -31.99
C LEU A 15 0.21 -14.29 -33.30
N ALA A 16 -0.94 -13.60 -33.28
CA ALA A 16 -1.65 -13.22 -34.48
C ALA A 16 -0.89 -12.19 -35.34
N LEU A 17 -0.04 -11.38 -34.72
CA LEU A 17 0.85 -10.41 -35.42
C LEU A 17 2.16 -11.05 -35.93
N ALA A 18 2.63 -12.13 -35.27
CA ALA A 18 3.85 -12.83 -35.67
C ALA A 18 3.63 -13.77 -36.89
N MET A 19 2.45 -14.35 -37.03
CA MET A 19 2.16 -15.22 -38.21
C MET A 19 2.07 -14.50 -39.53
N SER A 20 1.81 -13.20 -39.59
CA SER A 20 1.86 -12.38 -40.83
C SER A 20 3.28 -12.03 -41.29
N ALA A 21 4.29 -12.16 -40.41
CA ALA A 21 5.68 -11.86 -40.75
C ALA A 21 6.47 -13.08 -41.28
N GLN A 22 6.02 -14.32 -41.02
CA GLN A 22 6.76 -15.54 -41.37
C GLN A 22 6.41 -16.12 -42.74
N GLN A 23 5.35 -15.64 -43.42
CA GLN A 23 4.96 -16.08 -44.76
C GLN A 23 5.62 -15.29 -45.91
N ARG A 24 6.56 -14.38 -45.63
CA ARG A 24 7.21 -13.52 -46.65
C ARG A 24 8.66 -13.90 -47.03
N LYS A 25 9.14 -15.11 -46.74
CA LYS A 25 10.53 -15.51 -47.06
C LYS A 25 10.66 -16.59 -48.13
N SER A 26 9.70 -16.77 -49.04
CA SER A 26 9.94 -17.55 -50.23
C SER A 26 9.13 -16.98 -51.38
N ASN A 27 9.71 -16.04 -52.13
CA ASN A 27 9.57 -15.85 -53.54
C ASN A 27 10.17 -14.50 -53.95
N ALA A 28 11.48 -14.50 -54.19
CA ALA A 28 12.15 -13.46 -54.91
C ALA A 28 12.16 -13.84 -56.39
N ARG A 29 11.30 -13.22 -57.17
CA ARG A 29 11.53 -12.82 -58.58
C ARG A 29 10.26 -12.21 -59.18
N THR A 30 10.38 -11.02 -59.54
CA THR A 30 9.82 -10.29 -60.70
C THR A 30 9.33 -8.90 -60.30
N VAL A 31 10.08 -7.92 -60.79
CA VAL A 31 9.75 -6.51 -60.69
C VAL A 31 8.49 -6.24 -61.56
N ARG A 32 7.42 -5.76 -60.93
CA ARG A 32 6.35 -4.98 -61.54
C ARG A 32 5.92 -3.90 -60.57
N ASN A 33 6.07 -2.66 -61.01
CA ASN A 33 5.54 -1.49 -60.33
C ASN A 33 4.04 -1.65 -60.06
N SER A 34 3.68 -1.79 -58.79
CA SER A 34 2.31 -1.66 -58.31
C SER A 34 2.26 -0.50 -57.34
N PRO A 35 1.17 0.28 -57.29
CA PRO A 35 1.11 1.49 -56.50
C PRO A 35 1.28 1.17 -55.01
N ILE A 36 2.06 2.02 -54.32
CA ILE A 36 2.26 2.00 -52.90
C ILE A 36 0.90 2.14 -52.22
N THR A 37 0.33 1.01 -51.81
CA THR A 37 -0.79 1.00 -50.85
C THR A 37 -0.21 1.48 -49.52
N THR A 38 -0.44 2.72 -49.20
CA THR A 38 -0.22 3.26 -47.86
C THR A 38 -1.12 2.49 -46.91
N THR A 39 -0.57 1.43 -46.32
CA THR A 39 -1.18 0.83 -45.13
C THR A 39 -1.25 1.92 -44.08
N LYS A 40 -2.47 2.39 -43.76
CA LYS A 40 -2.72 3.23 -42.59
C LYS A 40 -2.01 2.58 -41.39
N PRO A 41 -1.17 3.32 -40.65
CA PRO A 41 -0.56 2.76 -39.46
C PRO A 41 -1.70 2.29 -38.56
N THR A 42 -1.70 1.00 -38.21
CA THR A 42 -2.63 0.44 -37.22
C THR A 42 -2.31 1.17 -35.91
N LEU A 43 -3.20 2.04 -35.46
CA LEU A 43 -3.06 2.75 -34.22
C LEU A 43 -2.90 1.69 -33.09
N ASP A 44 -1.77 1.75 -32.45
CA ASP A 44 -1.51 0.87 -31.28
C ASP A 44 -2.38 1.35 -30.11
N VAL A 45 -3.44 0.59 -29.81
CA VAL A 45 -4.39 0.89 -28.73
C VAL A 45 -3.67 0.95 -27.37
N HIS A 46 -2.67 0.10 -27.15
CA HIS A 46 -1.90 0.13 -25.91
C HIS A 46 -1.15 1.44 -25.74
N HIS A 47 -0.48 1.89 -26.78
CA HIS A 47 0.19 3.18 -26.74
C HIS A 47 -0.79 4.35 -26.49
N LEU A 48 -1.97 4.33 -27.11
CA LEU A 48 -2.99 5.35 -26.86
C LEU A 48 -3.46 5.38 -25.39
N ILE A 49 -3.61 4.21 -24.78
CA ILE A 49 -3.95 4.07 -23.35
C ILE A 49 -2.80 4.60 -22.48
N GLU A 50 -1.56 4.24 -22.79
CA GLU A 50 -0.37 4.69 -22.03
C GLU A 50 -0.18 6.21 -22.06
N VAL A 51 -0.49 6.84 -23.19
CA VAL A 51 -0.41 8.30 -23.33
C VAL A 51 -1.71 9.02 -22.96
N TYR A 52 -2.72 8.29 -22.45
CA TYR A 52 -4.03 8.82 -22.05
C TYR A 52 -4.79 9.53 -23.19
N ASP A 53 -4.63 9.07 -24.43
CA ASP A 53 -5.44 9.51 -25.56
C ASP A 53 -6.73 8.67 -25.65
N TRP A 54 -7.58 8.83 -24.64
CA TRP A 54 -8.77 8.01 -24.42
C TRP A 54 -9.75 8.06 -25.59
N ALA A 55 -9.93 9.23 -26.19
CA ALA A 55 -10.83 9.40 -27.33
C ALA A 55 -10.40 8.55 -28.53
N LYS A 56 -9.09 8.59 -28.89
CA LYS A 56 -8.56 7.76 -29.97
C LYS A 56 -8.55 6.27 -29.60
N ALA A 57 -8.20 5.92 -28.36
CA ALA A 57 -8.24 4.55 -27.88
C ALA A 57 -9.67 3.98 -27.97
N SER A 58 -10.68 4.74 -27.52
CA SER A 58 -12.09 4.37 -27.60
C SER A 58 -12.56 4.14 -29.03
N ALA A 59 -12.24 5.06 -29.94
CA ALA A 59 -12.59 4.93 -31.38
C ALA A 59 -11.93 3.72 -32.04
N ALA A 60 -10.64 3.47 -31.74
CA ALA A 60 -9.92 2.31 -32.26
C ALA A 60 -10.52 0.99 -31.72
N LEU A 61 -10.83 0.91 -30.41
CA LEU A 61 -11.46 -0.26 -29.81
C LEU A 61 -12.86 -0.51 -30.35
N GLN A 62 -13.67 0.52 -30.59
CA GLN A 62 -14.99 0.37 -31.22
C GLN A 62 -14.90 -0.28 -32.62
N SER A 63 -13.93 0.16 -33.42
CA SER A 63 -13.67 -0.42 -34.73
C SER A 63 -13.24 -1.91 -34.63
N LEU A 64 -12.37 -2.22 -33.69
CA LEU A 64 -11.93 -3.60 -33.41
C LEU A 64 -13.10 -4.50 -32.98
N VAL A 65 -13.94 -4.03 -32.03
CA VAL A 65 -15.13 -4.77 -31.57
C VAL A 65 -16.10 -5.08 -32.73
N GLN A 66 -16.29 -4.12 -33.68
CA GLN A 66 -17.15 -4.32 -34.85
C GLN A 66 -16.57 -5.33 -35.85
N SER A 67 -15.26 -5.33 -36.04
CA SER A 67 -14.57 -6.22 -36.99
C SER A 67 -14.29 -7.62 -36.42
N THR A 68 -14.31 -7.81 -35.12
CA THR A 68 -13.99 -9.09 -34.46
C THR A 68 -15.19 -10.02 -34.48
N LYS A 69 -15.00 -11.23 -35.05
CA LYS A 69 -16.05 -12.28 -35.16
C LYS A 69 -16.05 -13.26 -34.02
N GLU A 70 -14.90 -13.49 -33.39
CA GLU A 70 -14.76 -14.43 -32.28
C GLU A 70 -15.39 -13.83 -31.00
N ALA A 71 -16.32 -14.55 -30.38
CA ALA A 71 -17.11 -14.07 -29.23
C ALA A 71 -16.22 -13.72 -28.04
N SER A 72 -15.27 -14.60 -27.67
CA SER A 72 -14.41 -14.40 -26.48
C SER A 72 -13.45 -13.20 -26.65
N ALA A 73 -12.91 -13.02 -27.86
CA ALA A 73 -12.07 -11.86 -28.19
C ALA A 73 -12.90 -10.56 -28.19
N LYS A 74 -14.14 -10.63 -28.71
CA LYS A 74 -15.07 -9.51 -28.71
C LYS A 74 -15.46 -9.08 -27.29
N ASP A 75 -15.73 -10.03 -26.40
CA ASP A 75 -16.05 -9.75 -24.98
C ASP A 75 -14.87 -9.09 -24.27
N SER A 76 -13.64 -9.56 -24.54
CA SER A 76 -12.41 -8.96 -24.00
C SER A 76 -12.22 -7.53 -24.48
N LEU A 77 -12.40 -7.25 -25.79
CA LEU A 77 -12.32 -5.92 -26.36
C LEU A 77 -13.42 -4.99 -25.83
N GLN A 78 -14.64 -5.49 -25.64
CA GLN A 78 -15.73 -4.73 -25.01
C GLN A 78 -15.43 -4.39 -23.56
N SER A 79 -14.80 -5.30 -22.81
CA SER A 79 -14.37 -5.03 -21.45
C SER A 79 -13.32 -3.93 -21.40
N LEU A 80 -12.32 -3.99 -22.27
CA LEU A 80 -11.29 -2.95 -22.39
C LEU A 80 -11.90 -1.60 -22.82
N LEU A 81 -12.84 -1.61 -23.76
CA LEU A 81 -13.55 -0.39 -24.19
C LEU A 81 -14.33 0.25 -23.01
N ARG A 82 -14.95 -0.55 -22.16
CA ARG A 82 -15.61 -0.03 -20.95
C ARG A 82 -14.62 0.63 -20.00
N SER A 83 -13.45 0.00 -19.78
CA SER A 83 -12.40 0.59 -18.94
C SER A 83 -11.85 1.89 -19.51
N VAL A 84 -11.61 1.96 -20.82
CA VAL A 84 -11.14 3.17 -21.52
C VAL A 84 -12.14 4.33 -21.42
N ARG A 85 -13.42 4.07 -21.62
CA ARG A 85 -14.48 5.10 -21.45
C ARG A 85 -14.54 5.61 -20.02
N ARG A 86 -14.45 4.72 -19.04
CA ARG A 86 -14.40 5.11 -17.63
C ARG A 86 -13.16 5.95 -17.33
N ALA A 87 -12.01 5.59 -17.89
CA ALA A 87 -10.78 6.36 -17.73
C ALA A 87 -10.92 7.79 -18.34
N GLU A 88 -11.62 7.92 -19.45
CA GLU A 88 -11.94 9.22 -20.05
C GLU A 88 -12.83 10.09 -19.12
N GLU A 89 -13.88 9.48 -18.54
CA GLU A 89 -14.75 10.15 -17.55
C GLU A 89 -13.96 10.54 -16.28
N MET A 90 -13.12 9.65 -15.77
CA MET A 90 -12.26 9.93 -14.60
C MET A 90 -11.23 11.03 -14.88
N MET A 91 -10.71 11.11 -16.12
CA MET A 91 -9.78 12.18 -16.48
C MET A 91 -10.47 13.55 -16.43
N ALA A 92 -11.73 13.65 -16.81
CA ALA A 92 -12.50 14.89 -16.73
C ALA A 92 -12.68 15.39 -15.28
N THR A 93 -12.64 14.49 -14.28
CA THR A 93 -12.73 14.78 -12.85
C THR A 93 -11.40 14.57 -12.12
N THR A 94 -10.26 14.84 -12.80
CA THR A 94 -8.94 14.73 -12.20
C THR A 94 -8.78 15.67 -11.01
N GLN A 95 -8.37 15.11 -9.86
CA GLN A 95 -8.22 15.87 -8.62
C GLN A 95 -6.97 16.75 -8.65
N GLN A 96 -7.06 17.93 -8.04
CA GLN A 96 -5.94 18.83 -7.82
C GLN A 96 -5.10 18.35 -6.65
N ILE A 97 -4.09 17.54 -6.94
CA ILE A 97 -3.18 16.99 -5.94
C ILE A 97 -1.79 17.61 -6.10
N VAL A 98 -1.22 18.06 -4.98
CA VAL A 98 0.14 18.58 -4.92
C VAL A 98 1.09 17.46 -4.54
N PHE A 99 1.82 16.94 -5.52
CA PHE A 99 2.86 15.94 -5.26
C PHE A 99 4.13 16.65 -4.78
N ILE A 100 4.76 16.10 -3.72
CA ILE A 100 5.94 16.69 -3.08
C ILE A 100 7.21 16.11 -3.68
N ASP A 101 7.29 14.79 -3.75
CA ASP A 101 8.48 14.03 -4.16
C ASP A 101 8.10 12.62 -4.61
N SER A 102 9.06 11.91 -5.19
CA SER A 102 8.91 10.51 -5.56
C SER A 102 10.22 9.74 -5.40
N VAL A 103 10.11 8.46 -5.07
CA VAL A 103 11.24 7.54 -5.00
C VAL A 103 10.90 6.22 -5.67
N VAL A 104 11.83 5.71 -6.49
CA VAL A 104 11.68 4.40 -7.14
C VAL A 104 12.45 3.35 -6.34
N VAL A 105 11.76 2.26 -6.02
CA VAL A 105 12.32 1.15 -5.25
C VAL A 105 12.02 -0.20 -5.92
N ASP A 106 12.72 -1.25 -5.50
CA ASP A 106 12.32 -2.62 -5.86
C ASP A 106 10.95 -2.92 -5.24
N LYS A 107 10.05 -3.55 -5.98
CA LYS A 107 8.72 -3.92 -5.50
C LYS A 107 8.78 -4.76 -4.21
N SER A 108 9.77 -5.63 -4.10
CA SER A 108 10.02 -6.43 -2.89
C SER A 108 10.41 -5.61 -1.66
N LYS A 109 10.87 -4.37 -1.85
CA LYS A 109 11.24 -3.43 -0.79
C LYS A 109 10.17 -2.39 -0.50
N LEU A 110 9.02 -2.44 -1.16
CA LEU A 110 7.95 -1.45 -1.03
C LEU A 110 7.61 -1.17 0.44
N LEU A 111 7.25 -2.19 1.21
CA LEU A 111 6.84 -2.02 2.62
C LEU A 111 7.96 -1.46 3.50
N SER A 112 9.20 -1.84 3.27
CA SER A 112 10.36 -1.33 4.03
C SER A 112 10.72 0.12 3.69
N ALA A 113 10.35 0.57 2.49
CA ALA A 113 10.58 1.94 2.04
C ALA A 113 9.52 2.93 2.58
N ILE A 114 8.34 2.44 2.95
CA ILE A 114 7.27 3.25 3.52
C ILE A 114 7.61 3.59 4.97
N LYS A 115 7.76 4.89 5.23
CA LYS A 115 8.01 5.42 6.58
C LYS A 115 6.89 6.37 6.95
N MET A 116 6.19 6.04 8.03
CA MET A 116 5.05 6.78 8.55
C MET A 116 5.20 6.95 10.05
N SER A 117 4.50 7.91 10.63
CA SER A 117 4.41 8.08 12.06
C SER A 117 3.70 6.88 12.72
N GLU A 118 3.90 6.70 14.03
CA GLU A 118 3.21 5.61 14.75
C GLU A 118 1.70 5.82 14.80
N GLU A 119 1.26 7.06 14.76
CA GLU A 119 -0.15 7.47 14.75
C GLU A 119 -0.89 7.11 13.45
N ALA A 120 -0.16 6.87 12.38
CA ALA A 120 -0.75 6.42 11.12
C ALA A 120 -0.99 4.89 11.09
N GLY A 121 -0.44 4.16 12.07
CA GLY A 121 -0.38 2.70 12.02
C GLY A 121 0.80 2.18 11.19
N LYS A 122 0.84 0.88 10.98
CA LYS A 122 1.97 0.21 10.30
C LYS A 122 1.49 -0.70 9.20
N LEU A 123 2.20 -0.67 8.08
CA LEU A 123 2.07 -1.66 7.01
C LEU A 123 3.26 -2.63 7.10
N LEU A 124 2.97 -3.88 7.39
CA LEU A 124 3.98 -4.90 7.63
C LEU A 124 3.78 -6.10 6.69
N PRO A 125 4.84 -6.83 6.34
CA PRO A 125 4.66 -8.12 5.70
C PRO A 125 3.78 -9.03 6.55
N SER A 126 2.80 -9.69 5.94
CA SER A 126 1.84 -10.52 6.69
C SER A 126 2.51 -11.63 7.51
N ALA A 127 3.63 -12.18 7.02
CA ALA A 127 4.43 -13.16 7.75
C ALA A 127 5.06 -12.59 9.05
N GLN A 128 5.29 -11.30 9.13
CA GLN A 128 5.79 -10.64 10.34
C GLN A 128 4.69 -10.47 11.40
N VAL A 129 3.46 -10.21 10.97
CA VAL A 129 2.31 -10.04 11.88
C VAL A 129 1.78 -11.39 12.37
N PHE A 130 1.83 -12.42 11.50
CA PHE A 130 1.30 -13.76 11.75
C PHE A 130 2.38 -14.85 11.56
N PRO A 131 3.42 -14.89 12.40
CA PRO A 131 4.57 -15.78 12.20
C PRO A 131 4.23 -17.28 12.27
N HIS A 132 3.10 -17.63 12.90
CA HIS A 132 2.66 -19.03 13.07
C HIS A 132 1.60 -19.47 12.07
N ARG A 133 1.16 -18.61 11.16
CA ARG A 133 0.25 -18.98 10.06
C ARG A 133 1.07 -19.50 8.89
N ASN A 134 0.68 -20.65 8.34
CA ASN A 134 1.28 -21.19 7.11
C ASN A 134 1.17 -20.14 6.00
N ASN A 135 2.28 -19.88 5.30
CA ASN A 135 2.33 -18.93 4.17
C ASN A 135 1.28 -19.24 3.07
N ALA A 136 0.83 -20.51 2.98
CA ALA A 136 -0.23 -20.93 2.04
C ALA A 136 -1.61 -20.33 2.35
N THR A 137 -1.84 -19.84 3.58
CA THR A 137 -3.12 -19.23 3.99
C THR A 137 -3.07 -17.70 4.00
N LEU A 138 -1.90 -17.10 3.77
CA LEU A 138 -1.71 -15.64 3.69
C LEU A 138 -1.43 -15.27 2.24
N TRP A 139 -2.41 -14.70 1.58
CA TRP A 139 -2.28 -14.25 0.19
C TRP A 139 -1.92 -12.76 0.09
N SER A 140 -1.98 -12.06 1.22
CA SER A 140 -1.67 -10.63 1.32
C SER A 140 -0.17 -10.39 1.33
N ASN A 141 0.27 -9.42 0.53
CA ASN A 141 1.64 -8.92 0.62
C ASN A 141 1.80 -8.01 1.84
N ALA A 142 0.73 -7.32 2.25
CA ALA A 142 0.75 -6.35 3.31
C ALA A 142 -0.38 -6.55 4.31
N THR A 143 -0.07 -6.41 5.59
CA THR A 143 -1.03 -6.32 6.69
C THR A 143 -0.94 -4.93 7.30
N PHE A 144 -2.07 -4.25 7.36
CA PHE A 144 -2.20 -3.03 8.14
C PHE A 144 -2.42 -3.39 9.62
N VAL A 145 -1.67 -2.73 10.50
CA VAL A 145 -1.84 -2.81 11.95
C VAL A 145 -2.08 -1.40 12.47
N ASN A 146 -3.18 -1.20 13.19
CA ASN A 146 -3.53 0.11 13.72
C ASN A 146 -2.52 0.60 14.78
N PRO A 147 -2.49 1.91 15.12
CA PRO A 147 -1.53 2.50 16.08
C PRO A 147 -1.49 1.79 17.44
N LEU A 148 -2.62 1.31 17.92
CA LEU A 148 -2.74 0.60 19.19
C LEU A 148 -2.32 -0.87 19.12
N ALA A 149 -1.93 -1.37 17.94
CA ALA A 149 -1.67 -2.79 17.67
C ALA A 149 -2.81 -3.73 18.12
N SER A 150 -4.04 -3.22 18.16
CA SER A 150 -5.25 -3.92 18.60
C SER A 150 -6.04 -4.52 17.45
N THR A 151 -5.85 -4.02 16.23
CA THR A 151 -6.56 -4.45 15.02
C THR A 151 -5.58 -4.62 13.88
N ALA A 152 -5.72 -5.72 13.14
CA ALA A 152 -5.00 -5.92 11.89
C ALA A 152 -5.98 -6.23 10.76
N ILE A 153 -5.69 -5.68 9.56
CA ILE A 153 -6.46 -5.89 8.32
C ILE A 153 -5.51 -6.41 7.25
N PHE A 154 -5.92 -7.46 6.56
CA PHE A 154 -5.14 -8.14 5.52
C PHE A 154 -6.04 -8.85 4.54
N ALA A 155 -5.49 -9.27 3.40
CA ALA A 155 -6.21 -10.11 2.45
C ALA A 155 -5.93 -11.61 2.70
N ALA A 156 -6.96 -12.43 2.61
CA ALA A 156 -6.84 -13.87 2.76
C ALA A 156 -7.89 -14.60 1.91
N PRO A 157 -7.69 -15.91 1.63
CA PRO A 157 -8.68 -16.71 0.92
C PRO A 157 -10.03 -16.72 1.64
N TYR A 158 -11.08 -16.57 0.86
CA TYR A 158 -12.46 -16.69 1.32
C TYR A 158 -13.31 -17.34 0.23
N GLY A 159 -13.75 -18.57 0.46
CA GLY A 159 -14.38 -19.37 -0.59
C GLY A 159 -13.46 -19.61 -1.78
N HIS A 160 -13.92 -19.25 -2.98
CA HIS A 160 -13.13 -19.38 -4.22
C HIS A 160 -12.30 -18.12 -4.54
N ASN A 161 -12.47 -17.05 -3.78
CA ASN A 161 -11.84 -15.75 -4.00
C ASN A 161 -10.94 -15.37 -2.82
N GLN A 162 -10.43 -14.15 -2.88
CA GLN A 162 -9.71 -13.48 -1.83
C GLN A 162 -10.58 -12.35 -1.28
N SER A 163 -10.56 -12.14 0.03
CA SER A 163 -11.26 -11.02 0.67
C SER A 163 -10.39 -10.30 1.68
N LEU A 164 -10.69 -9.03 1.94
CA LEU A 164 -10.13 -8.33 3.08
C LEU A 164 -10.78 -8.85 4.36
N GLN A 165 -9.94 -9.14 5.34
CA GLN A 165 -10.35 -9.69 6.63
C GLN A 165 -9.71 -8.88 7.76
N SER A 166 -10.36 -8.88 8.91
CA SER A 166 -9.82 -8.27 10.13
C SER A 166 -9.69 -9.27 11.25
N VAL A 167 -8.73 -8.98 12.13
CA VAL A 167 -8.53 -9.66 13.40
C VAL A 167 -8.33 -8.63 14.50
N PHE A 168 -8.71 -8.99 15.73
CA PHE A 168 -8.56 -8.14 16.90
C PHE A 168 -7.61 -8.80 17.89
N ARG A 169 -6.81 -7.98 18.59
CA ARG A 169 -5.89 -8.45 19.62
C ARG A 169 -6.65 -8.81 20.88
N THR A 170 -6.35 -9.96 21.42
CA THR A 170 -6.85 -10.44 22.73
C THR A 170 -5.66 -10.78 23.63
N GLY A 171 -5.92 -11.06 24.89
CA GLY A 171 -4.86 -11.50 25.82
C GLY A 171 -4.12 -12.76 25.36
N ASN A 172 -4.76 -13.59 24.55
CA ASN A 172 -4.23 -14.87 24.05
C ASN A 172 -3.78 -14.84 22.58
N GLY A 173 -3.66 -13.64 21.96
CA GLY A 173 -3.27 -13.49 20.56
C GLY A 173 -4.32 -12.79 19.70
N TRP A 174 -4.43 -13.18 18.44
CA TRP A 174 -5.41 -12.64 17.50
C TRP A 174 -6.69 -13.48 17.46
N THR A 175 -7.86 -12.82 17.34
CA THR A 175 -9.13 -13.51 17.08
C THR A 175 -9.09 -14.32 15.80
N PRO A 176 -10.03 -15.24 15.54
CA PRO A 176 -10.28 -15.75 14.20
C PRO A 176 -10.52 -14.60 13.21
N ALA A 177 -10.01 -14.76 11.99
CA ALA A 177 -10.17 -13.77 10.94
C ALA A 177 -11.64 -13.75 10.45
N ALA A 178 -12.17 -12.55 10.26
CA ALA A 178 -13.51 -12.35 9.73
C ALA A 178 -13.47 -11.41 8.51
N PRO A 179 -14.21 -11.73 7.42
CA PRO A 179 -14.33 -10.85 6.26
C PRO A 179 -14.89 -9.48 6.65
N LEU A 180 -14.42 -8.43 5.98
CA LEU A 180 -14.98 -7.09 6.14
C LEU A 180 -16.35 -7.03 5.43
N ALA A 181 -17.41 -6.99 6.22
CA ALA A 181 -18.78 -6.98 5.69
C ALA A 181 -19.04 -5.73 4.83
N GLY A 182 -19.72 -5.89 3.70
CA GLY A 182 -20.04 -4.81 2.76
C GLY A 182 -19.01 -4.60 1.65
N ILE A 183 -17.82 -5.21 1.75
CA ILE A 183 -16.86 -5.23 0.64
C ILE A 183 -17.19 -6.44 -0.23
N ASP A 184 -17.59 -6.16 -1.48
CA ASP A 184 -18.08 -7.17 -2.42
C ASP A 184 -16.97 -8.18 -2.78
N SER A 185 -17.38 -9.45 -2.91
CA SER A 185 -16.52 -10.54 -3.42
C SER A 185 -16.16 -10.42 -4.91
N THR A 186 -16.70 -9.41 -5.61
CA THR A 186 -16.37 -9.14 -7.02
C THR A 186 -15.00 -8.51 -7.22
N PHE A 187 -14.36 -8.04 -6.15
CA PHE A 187 -12.97 -7.58 -6.21
C PHE A 187 -12.02 -8.77 -6.34
N ASN A 188 -11.15 -8.71 -7.36
CA ASN A 188 -10.07 -9.66 -7.54
C ASN A 188 -8.79 -9.12 -6.92
N ALA A 189 -8.07 -9.99 -6.22
CA ALA A 189 -6.78 -9.70 -5.59
C ALA A 189 -6.77 -8.42 -4.73
N PRO A 190 -7.75 -8.22 -3.81
CA PRO A 190 -7.69 -7.10 -2.88
C PRO A 190 -6.45 -7.27 -2.00
N ASP A 191 -5.67 -6.17 -1.82
CA ASP A 191 -4.44 -6.17 -1.02
C ASP A 191 -4.11 -4.75 -0.52
N TYR A 192 -3.02 -4.61 0.23
CA TYR A 192 -2.52 -3.35 0.75
C TYR A 192 -3.59 -2.48 1.44
N PRO A 193 -4.38 -3.05 2.37
CA PRO A 193 -5.37 -2.28 3.09
C PRO A 193 -4.71 -1.21 3.95
N PHE A 194 -5.32 -0.02 4.00
CA PHE A 194 -4.91 1.08 4.86
C PHE A 194 -6.12 1.76 5.47
N LEU A 195 -6.30 1.60 6.79
CA LEU A 195 -7.35 2.24 7.55
C LEU A 195 -6.85 3.59 8.07
N LEU A 196 -7.56 4.67 7.77
CA LEU A 196 -7.22 5.99 8.28
C LEU A 196 -7.35 6.05 9.81
N SER A 197 -6.73 7.05 10.41
CA SER A 197 -6.79 7.33 11.85
C SER A 197 -8.21 7.66 12.36
N ASP A 198 -9.16 7.95 11.44
CA ASP A 198 -10.60 8.09 11.78
C ASP A 198 -11.26 6.76 12.16
N GLY A 199 -10.56 5.64 11.95
CA GLY A 199 -11.04 4.28 12.26
C GLY A 199 -12.17 3.77 11.36
N THR A 200 -12.57 4.53 10.35
CA THR A 200 -13.73 4.23 9.49
C THR A 200 -13.39 4.19 8.01
N THR A 201 -12.52 5.06 7.52
CA THR A 201 -12.15 5.17 6.11
C THR A 201 -11.05 4.19 5.76
N LEU A 202 -11.33 3.25 4.86
CA LEU A 202 -10.42 2.20 4.42
C LEU A 202 -10.09 2.37 2.95
N TYR A 203 -8.79 2.43 2.63
CA TYR A 203 -8.25 2.34 1.29
C TYR A 203 -7.67 0.95 1.05
N PHE A 204 -7.76 0.45 -0.16
CA PHE A 204 -7.15 -0.82 -0.56
C PHE A 204 -6.92 -0.87 -2.07
N SER A 205 -5.97 -1.69 -2.49
CA SER A 205 -5.70 -2.00 -3.89
C SER A 205 -6.51 -3.21 -4.31
N ALA A 206 -7.17 -3.15 -5.46
CA ALA A 206 -7.88 -4.30 -6.01
C ALA A 206 -8.15 -4.13 -7.52
N LYS A 207 -8.49 -5.22 -8.19
CA LYS A 207 -9.08 -5.19 -9.52
C LYS A 207 -10.58 -5.43 -9.40
N GLY A 208 -11.37 -4.46 -9.81
CA GLY A 208 -12.84 -4.50 -9.77
C GLY A 208 -13.47 -4.05 -11.07
N ALA A 209 -14.79 -4.06 -11.12
CA ALA A 209 -15.54 -3.61 -12.29
C ALA A 209 -15.29 -2.14 -12.64
N GLU A 210 -14.89 -1.33 -11.67
CA GLU A 210 -14.60 0.10 -11.83
C GLU A 210 -13.10 0.39 -12.06
N SER A 211 -12.24 -0.63 -12.18
CA SER A 211 -10.82 -0.43 -12.48
C SER A 211 -10.61 0.06 -13.90
N ILE A 212 -9.64 0.96 -14.06
CA ILE A 212 -9.20 1.52 -15.35
C ILE A 212 -7.91 0.91 -15.84
N GLY A 213 -7.17 0.25 -14.96
CA GLY A 213 -5.90 -0.40 -15.24
C GLY A 213 -5.83 -1.83 -14.72
N GLY A 214 -4.72 -2.15 -14.09
CA GLY A 214 -4.50 -3.41 -13.39
C GLY A 214 -5.23 -3.44 -12.05
N CYS A 215 -4.49 -3.24 -10.95
CA CYS A 215 -5.06 -2.98 -9.64
C CYS A 215 -5.18 -1.47 -9.45
N ASP A 216 -6.35 -1.02 -9.05
CA ASP A 216 -6.65 0.38 -8.73
C ASP A 216 -6.83 0.54 -7.22
N ILE A 217 -6.67 1.76 -6.70
CA ILE A 217 -7.03 2.11 -5.33
C ILE A 217 -8.53 2.36 -5.24
N PHE A 218 -9.15 1.68 -4.28
CA PHE A 218 -10.54 1.87 -3.88
C PHE A 218 -10.61 2.45 -2.48
N VAL A 219 -11.67 3.20 -2.20
CA VAL A 219 -11.99 3.75 -0.88
C VAL A 219 -13.38 3.34 -0.47
N THR A 220 -13.52 3.01 0.80
CA THR A 220 -14.82 2.73 1.44
C THR A 220 -14.83 3.30 2.86
N ARG A 221 -16.01 3.36 3.46
CA ARG A 221 -16.19 3.83 4.84
C ARG A 221 -17.06 2.85 5.61
N TYR A 222 -16.65 2.55 6.83
CA TYR A 222 -17.45 1.76 7.76
C TYR A 222 -18.67 2.56 8.24
N ASN A 223 -19.85 1.97 8.13
CA ASN A 223 -21.09 2.51 8.68
C ASN A 223 -21.41 1.78 9.99
N PRO A 224 -21.37 2.46 11.15
CA PRO A 224 -21.61 1.83 12.44
C PRO A 224 -23.06 1.38 12.63
N ASP A 225 -24.04 2.03 11.97
CA ASP A 225 -25.45 1.69 12.10
C ASP A 225 -25.77 0.35 11.43
N THR A 226 -25.22 0.11 10.24
CA THR A 226 -25.36 -1.16 9.51
C THR A 226 -24.29 -2.18 9.86
N ARG A 227 -23.23 -1.77 10.55
CA ARG A 227 -22.03 -2.57 10.87
C ARG A 227 -21.34 -3.14 9.63
N GLN A 228 -21.37 -2.41 8.54
CA GLN A 228 -20.81 -2.79 7.25
C GLN A 228 -20.04 -1.64 6.60
N TYR A 229 -19.09 -1.97 5.75
CA TYR A 229 -18.52 -0.98 4.85
C TYR A 229 -19.52 -0.64 3.74
N VAL A 230 -19.61 0.63 3.36
CA VAL A 230 -20.38 1.03 2.17
C VAL A 230 -19.69 0.51 0.91
N LYS A 231 -20.43 0.47 -0.21
CA LYS A 231 -19.86 0.02 -1.49
C LYS A 231 -18.58 0.80 -1.80
N PRO A 232 -17.42 0.12 -2.02
CA PRO A 232 -16.20 0.78 -2.37
C PRO A 232 -16.30 1.52 -3.71
N THR A 233 -15.67 2.68 -3.80
CA THR A 233 -15.58 3.50 -5.01
C THR A 233 -14.11 3.67 -5.43
N ASN A 234 -13.88 3.76 -6.75
CA ASN A 234 -12.56 4.06 -7.31
C ASN A 234 -12.15 5.49 -6.94
N VAL A 235 -10.93 5.71 -6.47
CA VAL A 235 -10.47 7.04 -6.04
C VAL A 235 -10.26 8.01 -7.22
N GLY A 236 -10.16 7.51 -8.44
CA GLY A 236 -10.02 8.31 -9.64
C GLY A 236 -8.60 8.81 -9.91
N MET A 237 -8.50 9.68 -10.91
CA MET A 237 -7.22 10.30 -11.26
C MET A 237 -6.94 11.53 -10.39
N PRO A 238 -5.66 11.81 -10.11
CA PRO A 238 -4.43 11.23 -10.66
C PRO A 238 -3.93 9.97 -9.91
N PHE A 239 -4.66 9.49 -8.90
CA PHE A 239 -4.19 8.36 -8.10
C PHE A 239 -4.20 7.07 -8.90
N ASN A 240 -5.30 6.74 -9.59
CA ASN A 240 -5.39 5.57 -10.44
C ASN A 240 -4.96 5.85 -11.88
N SER A 241 -4.45 4.82 -12.54
CA SER A 241 -3.83 4.86 -13.87
C SER A 241 -4.08 3.55 -14.65
N PRO A 242 -3.68 3.45 -15.94
CA PRO A 242 -3.70 2.17 -16.64
C PRO A 242 -2.76 1.09 -16.08
N ALA A 243 -1.85 1.44 -15.18
CA ALA A 243 -0.90 0.53 -14.55
C ALA A 243 -1.50 -0.16 -13.30
N ASN A 244 -0.65 -0.52 -12.33
CA ASN A 244 -1.10 -1.02 -11.03
C ASN A 244 -0.80 0.02 -9.96
N GLU A 245 -1.77 0.28 -9.12
CA GLU A 245 -1.62 1.03 -7.88
C GLU A 245 -1.68 0.06 -6.71
N TYR A 246 -0.64 0.09 -5.86
CA TYR A 246 -0.49 -0.87 -4.76
C TYR A 246 -0.92 -0.31 -3.42
N LEU A 247 -0.64 0.97 -3.17
CA LEU A 247 -0.88 1.56 -1.87
C LEU A 247 -1.35 3.00 -1.99
N TYR A 248 -2.33 3.33 -1.18
CA TYR A 248 -2.69 4.70 -0.80
C TYR A 248 -2.71 4.78 0.73
N ALA A 249 -1.85 5.59 1.31
CA ALA A 249 -1.76 5.76 2.75
C ALA A 249 -1.72 7.25 3.11
N VAL A 250 -2.19 7.60 4.30
CA VAL A 250 -2.18 8.97 4.81
C VAL A 250 -1.55 8.99 6.18
N ASP A 251 -0.55 9.84 6.36
CA ASP A 251 0.04 10.14 7.65
C ASP A 251 -0.48 11.50 8.15
N PRO A 252 -1.42 11.51 9.10
CA PRO A 252 -2.04 12.75 9.58
C PRO A 252 -1.04 13.62 10.35
N THR A 253 -0.07 13.02 11.02
CA THR A 253 0.92 13.73 11.82
C THR A 253 1.94 14.43 10.93
N MET A 254 2.39 13.74 9.88
CA MET A 254 3.27 14.33 8.88
C MET A 254 2.53 15.23 7.88
N GLY A 255 1.21 15.11 7.76
CA GLY A 255 0.38 15.87 6.81
C GLY A 255 0.63 15.45 5.36
N ILE A 256 1.09 14.23 5.12
CA ILE A 256 1.40 13.69 3.80
C ILE A 256 0.60 12.44 3.49
N GLY A 257 0.30 12.25 2.22
CA GLY A 257 -0.15 10.99 1.68
C GLY A 257 0.96 10.30 0.88
N LEU A 258 0.86 8.98 0.75
CA LEU A 258 1.75 8.14 -0.03
C LEU A 258 0.92 7.36 -1.06
N LEU A 259 1.41 7.31 -2.30
CA LEU A 259 0.86 6.50 -3.39
C LEU A 259 1.98 5.63 -3.96
N ALA A 260 1.79 4.32 -4.00
CA ALA A 260 2.73 3.41 -4.65
C ALA A 260 2.13 2.82 -5.93
N THR A 261 2.86 2.93 -7.04
CA THR A 261 2.41 2.51 -8.36
C THR A 261 3.58 2.03 -9.23
N ASP A 262 3.31 1.14 -10.17
CA ASP A 262 4.31 0.75 -11.18
C ASP A 262 4.18 1.52 -12.50
N ARG A 263 3.32 2.58 -12.55
CA ARG A 263 3.18 3.42 -13.74
C ARG A 263 4.53 3.92 -14.23
N ARG A 264 4.83 3.70 -15.51
CA ARG A 264 6.09 4.13 -16.15
C ARG A 264 7.36 3.59 -15.47
N GLN A 265 7.25 2.46 -14.78
CA GLN A 265 8.39 1.81 -14.15
C GLN A 265 8.78 0.53 -14.91
N PRO A 266 10.06 0.17 -14.92
CA PRO A 266 10.50 -1.14 -15.37
C PRO A 266 9.88 -2.25 -14.53
N GLU A 267 9.75 -3.45 -15.08
CA GLU A 267 9.28 -4.63 -14.36
C GLU A 267 10.05 -4.82 -13.04
N GLY A 268 9.35 -5.13 -11.97
CA GLY A 268 9.92 -5.31 -10.64
C GLY A 268 10.22 -4.03 -9.86
N LYS A 269 9.98 -2.84 -10.44
CA LYS A 269 10.10 -1.55 -9.77
C LYS A 269 8.75 -0.93 -9.47
N VAL A 270 8.71 -0.11 -8.43
CA VAL A 270 7.56 0.72 -8.06
C VAL A 270 8.03 2.13 -7.70
N CYS A 271 7.21 3.11 -8.02
CA CYS A 271 7.41 4.50 -7.64
C CYS A 271 6.48 4.81 -6.45
N ILE A 272 7.04 5.37 -5.39
CA ILE A 272 6.30 5.88 -4.24
C ILE A 272 6.27 7.40 -4.37
N TYR A 273 5.11 7.96 -4.61
CA TYR A 273 4.87 9.39 -4.59
C TYR A 273 4.45 9.82 -3.19
N SER A 274 4.99 10.95 -2.71
CA SER A 274 4.46 11.67 -1.55
C SER A 274 3.67 12.89 -2.02
N PHE A 275 2.54 13.19 -1.38
CA PHE A 275 1.68 14.29 -1.73
C PHE A 275 1.11 15.01 -0.50
N LEU A 276 0.71 16.27 -0.65
CA LEU A 276 -0.02 16.99 0.39
C LEU A 276 -1.43 16.41 0.50
N VAL A 277 -1.86 16.07 1.71
CA VAL A 277 -3.23 15.61 1.95
C VAL A 277 -4.17 16.80 1.80
N PRO A 278 -5.09 16.79 0.82
CA PRO A 278 -6.02 17.89 0.64
C PRO A 278 -7.05 17.89 1.78
N SER A 279 -7.41 19.07 2.28
CA SER A 279 -8.48 19.24 3.27
C SER A 279 -9.88 18.94 2.68
N GLU A 280 -10.03 19.14 1.39
CA GLU A 280 -11.24 18.87 0.61
C GLU A 280 -10.87 18.42 -0.80
N ARG A 281 -11.73 17.64 -1.43
CA ARG A 281 -11.56 17.27 -2.83
C ARG A 281 -11.81 18.48 -3.72
N LYS A 282 -10.86 18.81 -4.56
CA LYS A 282 -10.98 19.79 -5.64
C LYS A 282 -10.57 19.13 -6.94
N ASP A 283 -11.38 19.25 -7.96
CA ASP A 283 -11.07 18.76 -9.29
C ASP A 283 -10.54 19.90 -10.15
N TYR A 284 -9.73 19.59 -11.17
CA TYR A 284 -9.35 20.56 -12.17
C TYR A 284 -10.60 20.95 -13.01
N ASP A 285 -10.67 22.22 -13.39
CA ASP A 285 -11.73 22.72 -14.24
C ASP A 285 -11.50 22.26 -15.68
N SER A 286 -12.17 21.18 -16.06
CA SER A 286 -12.06 20.57 -17.40
C SER A 286 -12.62 21.45 -18.53
N GLU A 287 -13.38 22.51 -18.20
CA GLU A 287 -13.86 23.48 -19.19
C GLU A 287 -12.81 24.55 -19.50
N ARG A 288 -11.92 24.84 -18.55
CA ARG A 288 -10.85 25.85 -18.70
C ARG A 288 -9.54 25.29 -19.17
N LEU A 289 -9.26 24.01 -18.84
CA LEU A 289 -8.02 23.36 -19.24
C LEU A 289 -8.20 22.64 -20.58
N SER A 290 -7.19 22.73 -21.44
CA SER A 290 -7.13 21.89 -22.63
C SER A 290 -7.01 20.40 -22.24
N SER A 291 -7.48 19.50 -23.09
CA SER A 291 -7.32 18.05 -22.89
C SER A 291 -5.85 17.63 -22.70
N ALA A 292 -4.90 18.37 -23.30
CA ALA A 292 -3.48 18.11 -23.14
C ALA A 292 -2.97 18.49 -21.72
N GLU A 293 -3.41 19.63 -21.17
CA GLU A 293 -3.06 20.05 -19.81
C GLU A 293 -3.69 19.12 -18.77
N LEU A 294 -4.98 18.80 -18.91
CA LEU A 294 -5.67 17.88 -18.02
C LEU A 294 -5.00 16.50 -18.01
N ARG A 295 -4.58 16.01 -19.18
CA ARG A 295 -3.81 14.77 -19.32
C ARG A 295 -2.50 14.81 -18.54
N GLN A 296 -1.76 15.92 -18.57
CA GLN A 296 -0.50 16.06 -17.84
C GLN A 296 -0.70 15.91 -16.33
N PHE A 297 -1.78 16.48 -15.77
CA PHE A 297 -2.14 16.34 -14.36
C PHE A 297 -2.61 14.92 -14.04
N ALA A 298 -3.47 14.33 -14.87
CA ALA A 298 -3.95 12.96 -14.69
C ALA A 298 -2.81 11.93 -14.69
N GLN A 299 -1.81 12.12 -15.56
CA GLN A 299 -0.63 11.27 -15.64
C GLN A 299 0.41 11.52 -14.53
N VAL A 300 0.35 12.67 -13.85
CA VAL A 300 1.46 13.16 -13.01
C VAL A 300 2.75 13.24 -13.85
N SER A 301 2.67 13.90 -15.01
CA SER A 301 3.80 14.00 -15.94
C SER A 301 4.96 14.77 -15.33
N SER A 302 4.67 15.74 -14.45
CA SER A 302 5.64 16.57 -13.74
C SER A 302 5.13 16.89 -12.35
N ILE A 303 5.89 16.48 -11.34
CA ILE A 303 5.65 16.88 -9.94
C ILE A 303 5.72 18.40 -9.82
N ALA A 304 6.70 19.05 -10.45
CA ALA A 304 6.88 20.49 -10.38
C ALA A 304 5.66 21.29 -10.87
N GLN A 305 4.93 20.80 -11.87
CA GLN A 305 3.69 21.44 -12.33
C GLN A 305 2.61 21.43 -11.25
N THR A 306 2.50 20.36 -10.46
CA THR A 306 1.52 20.27 -9.37
C THR A 306 1.85 21.21 -8.20
N GLN A 307 3.09 21.70 -8.13
CA GLN A 307 3.60 22.55 -7.05
C GLN A 307 3.46 24.05 -7.32
N ILE A 308 3.02 24.44 -8.52
CA ILE A 308 2.86 25.86 -8.88
C ILE A 308 1.88 26.54 -7.91
N GLY A 309 2.32 27.62 -7.28
CA GLY A 309 1.54 28.34 -6.26
C GLY A 309 1.47 27.69 -4.89
N GLN A 310 2.08 26.53 -4.68
CA GLN A 310 1.98 25.72 -3.44
C GLN A 310 3.26 25.71 -2.58
N THR A 311 4.22 26.58 -2.91
CA THR A 311 5.55 26.62 -2.24
C THR A 311 5.45 26.78 -0.71
N ALA A 312 4.52 27.61 -0.24
CA ALA A 312 4.33 27.82 1.20
C ALA A 312 3.83 26.58 1.92
N SER A 313 2.82 25.89 1.36
CA SER A 313 2.24 24.65 1.91
C SER A 313 3.28 23.52 1.95
N ILE A 314 4.07 23.37 0.88
CA ILE A 314 5.14 22.38 0.80
C ILE A 314 6.21 22.64 1.86
N LYS A 315 6.68 23.90 1.98
CA LYS A 315 7.67 24.29 3.00
C LYS A 315 7.17 24.02 4.42
N THR A 316 5.91 24.35 4.71
CA THR A 316 5.31 24.09 6.02
C THR A 316 5.35 22.60 6.38
N VAL A 317 4.97 21.73 5.45
CA VAL A 317 4.99 20.26 5.66
C VAL A 317 6.42 19.74 5.76
N GLN A 318 7.35 20.22 4.92
CA GLN A 318 8.76 19.83 4.99
C GLN A 318 9.40 20.26 6.32
N GLN A 319 9.11 21.46 6.83
CA GLN A 319 9.59 21.94 8.13
C GLN A 319 9.02 21.08 9.27
N ARG A 320 7.72 20.80 9.26
CA ARG A 320 7.08 19.89 10.24
C ARG A 320 7.76 18.51 10.24
N ASN A 321 7.97 17.94 9.07
CA ASN A 321 8.59 16.63 8.93
C ASN A 321 10.07 16.62 9.38
N ALA A 322 10.80 17.72 9.12
CA ALA A 322 12.16 17.88 9.61
C ALA A 322 12.22 17.98 11.14
N GLN A 323 11.33 18.77 11.74
CA GLN A 323 11.21 18.90 13.19
C GLN A 323 10.84 17.57 13.85
N GLN A 324 9.88 16.83 13.26
CA GLN A 324 9.47 15.54 13.75
C GLN A 324 10.58 14.48 13.63
N LYS A 325 11.33 14.47 12.51
CA LYS A 325 12.54 13.63 12.38
C LYS A 325 13.59 13.99 13.42
N GLN A 326 13.78 15.25 13.72
CA GLN A 326 14.68 15.69 14.80
C GLN A 326 14.18 15.24 16.17
N GLN A 327 12.88 15.35 16.43
CA GLN A 327 12.27 14.85 17.67
C GLN A 327 12.32 13.31 17.77
N LEU A 328 12.06 12.58 16.68
CA LEU A 328 12.20 11.12 16.63
C LEU A 328 13.67 10.70 16.79
N ASN A 329 14.60 11.41 16.18
CA ASN A 329 16.04 11.18 16.38
C ASN A 329 16.49 11.59 17.79
N ALA A 330 15.98 12.65 18.36
CA ALA A 330 16.18 13.02 19.75
C ALA A 330 15.51 12.02 20.71
N SER A 331 14.33 11.50 20.38
CA SER A 331 13.63 10.43 21.12
C SER A 331 14.26 9.07 20.89
N SER A 332 14.89 8.80 19.76
CA SER A 332 15.68 7.57 19.53
C SER A 332 17.07 7.64 20.18
N THR A 333 17.58 8.83 20.48
CA THR A 333 18.72 9.02 21.40
C THR A 333 18.26 8.96 22.87
N SER A 334 17.00 9.26 23.15
CA SER A 334 16.31 9.01 24.42
C SER A 334 15.40 7.79 24.24
N LEU A 335 15.99 6.59 24.31
CA LEU A 335 15.30 5.31 24.53
C LEU A 335 14.51 5.31 25.87
N PHE A 336 14.37 6.48 26.47
CA PHE A 336 13.82 6.67 27.78
C PHE A 336 12.38 7.19 27.66
N ARG A 337 11.41 6.34 27.95
CA ARG A 337 10.01 6.70 28.13
C ARG A 337 9.47 5.98 29.34
N PHE A 338 9.12 6.72 30.39
CA PHE A 338 8.55 6.17 31.59
C PHE A 338 7.15 6.74 31.83
N VAL A 339 6.15 5.87 31.83
CA VAL A 339 4.75 6.25 32.11
C VAL A 339 4.52 6.18 33.63
N VAL A 340 4.30 7.32 34.24
CA VAL A 340 3.95 7.42 35.67
C VAL A 340 2.47 7.13 35.89
N ASN A 341 1.60 7.83 35.14
CA ASN A 341 0.15 7.60 35.09
C ASN A 341 -0.39 8.07 33.71
N ASP A 342 -1.72 8.03 33.52
CA ASP A 342 -2.36 8.36 32.25
C ASP A 342 -2.10 9.79 31.75
N ASN A 343 -1.76 10.73 32.69
CA ASN A 343 -1.53 12.14 32.39
C ASN A 343 -0.05 12.55 32.49
N LYS A 344 0.86 11.64 32.92
CA LYS A 344 2.25 11.98 33.24
C LYS A 344 3.21 10.96 32.65
N VAL A 345 3.95 11.37 31.64
CA VAL A 345 4.98 10.58 30.97
C VAL A 345 6.31 11.31 31.04
N TYR A 346 7.35 10.64 31.45
CA TYR A 346 8.70 11.17 31.54
C TYR A 346 9.57 10.70 30.38
N HIS A 347 10.39 11.59 29.86
CA HIS A 347 11.28 11.35 28.71
C HIS A 347 12.75 11.44 29.07
N SER A 348 13.07 11.84 30.32
CA SER A 348 14.43 11.88 30.84
C SER A 348 14.46 11.51 32.33
N ALA A 349 15.64 11.14 32.83
CA ALA A 349 15.85 10.91 34.25
C ALA A 349 15.69 12.21 35.07
N ASP A 350 15.82 13.37 34.44
CA ASP A 350 15.69 14.67 35.07
C ASP A 350 14.23 15.08 35.32
N ASP A 351 13.27 14.43 34.65
CA ASP A 351 11.84 14.69 34.81
C ASP A 351 11.30 14.20 36.17
N PHE A 352 12.04 13.28 36.84
CA PHE A 352 11.63 12.73 38.17
C PHE A 352 11.86 13.74 39.27
N THR A 353 10.79 14.01 40.03
CA THR A 353 10.77 14.97 41.10
C THR A 353 11.22 14.33 42.42
N ASN A 354 10.95 13.05 42.63
CA ASN A 354 11.38 12.31 43.80
C ASN A 354 12.82 11.78 43.65
N LYS A 355 13.70 12.10 44.59
CA LYS A 355 15.12 11.72 44.56
C LYS A 355 15.34 10.20 44.61
N GLU A 356 14.53 9.47 45.37
CA GLU A 356 14.63 8.02 45.49
C GLU A 356 14.13 7.33 44.24
N ALA A 357 13.00 7.80 43.66
CA ALA A 357 12.53 7.36 42.35
C ALA A 357 13.60 7.57 41.28
N ARG A 358 14.20 8.75 41.23
CA ARG A 358 15.27 9.10 40.27
C ARG A 358 16.49 8.18 40.41
N ALA A 359 16.86 7.77 41.62
CA ALA A 359 17.99 6.87 41.86
C ALA A 359 17.75 5.44 41.31
N LEU A 360 16.50 5.01 41.16
CA LEU A 360 16.12 3.71 40.61
C LEU A 360 16.02 3.70 39.08
N VAL A 361 15.89 4.88 38.46
CA VAL A 361 15.71 5.03 37.01
C VAL A 361 16.81 4.35 36.20
N PRO A 362 18.11 4.46 36.51
CA PRO A 362 19.14 3.79 35.73
C PRO A 362 19.01 2.27 35.74
N GLN A 363 18.59 1.68 36.88
CA GLN A 363 18.39 0.24 37.00
C GLN A 363 17.18 -0.22 36.18
N TRP A 364 16.07 0.51 36.25
CA TRP A 364 14.90 0.26 35.44
C TRP A 364 15.23 0.38 33.95
N PHE A 365 15.93 1.41 33.54
CA PHE A 365 16.29 1.65 32.13
C PHE A 365 17.19 0.54 31.57
N LYS A 366 18.15 0.06 32.37
CA LYS A 366 18.98 -1.10 32.02
C LYS A 366 18.14 -2.37 31.83
N ALA A 367 17.20 -2.63 32.74
CA ALA A 367 16.29 -3.77 32.64
C ALA A 367 15.38 -3.66 31.39
N HIS A 368 14.88 -2.45 31.11
CA HIS A 368 14.09 -2.15 29.91
C HIS A 368 14.85 -2.44 28.60
N GLN A 369 16.10 -1.98 28.50
CA GLN A 369 16.97 -2.27 27.34
C GLN A 369 17.25 -3.76 27.21
N GLN A 370 17.55 -4.46 28.30
CA GLN A 370 17.79 -5.90 28.29
C GLN A 370 16.54 -6.68 27.87
N ARG A 371 15.36 -6.30 28.35
CA ARG A 371 14.09 -6.91 27.95
C ARG A 371 13.85 -6.72 26.43
N THR A 372 14.09 -5.52 25.91
CA THR A 372 13.92 -5.23 24.47
C THR A 372 14.88 -6.06 23.63
N ALA A 373 16.14 -6.20 24.02
CA ALA A 373 17.10 -7.02 23.31
C ALA A 373 16.76 -8.53 23.39
N LEU A 374 16.32 -9.02 24.56
CA LEU A 374 15.87 -10.41 24.71
C LEU A 374 14.60 -10.71 23.92
N GLN A 375 13.67 -9.76 23.78
CA GLN A 375 12.50 -9.92 22.92
C GLN A 375 12.92 -10.21 21.46
N GLN A 376 13.84 -9.41 20.92
CA GLN A 376 14.35 -9.62 19.56
C GLN A 376 15.03 -10.98 19.40
N GLN A 377 15.78 -11.42 20.41
CA GLN A 377 16.41 -12.75 20.41
C GLN A 377 15.39 -13.89 20.50
N CYS A 378 14.34 -13.73 21.31
CA CYS A 378 13.23 -14.69 21.38
C CYS A 378 12.52 -14.78 20.01
N ASP A 379 12.18 -13.66 19.38
CA ASP A 379 11.53 -13.62 18.09
C ASP A 379 12.38 -14.32 17.00
N ALA A 380 13.70 -14.07 17.00
CA ALA A 380 14.63 -14.76 16.11
C ALA A 380 14.73 -16.27 16.37
N ALA A 381 14.76 -16.67 17.65
CA ALA A 381 14.82 -18.09 18.05
C ALA A 381 13.50 -18.81 17.73
N GLU A 382 12.35 -18.17 17.87
CA GLU A 382 11.06 -18.70 17.46
C GLU A 382 11.01 -18.97 15.94
N LEU A 383 11.51 -18.03 15.14
CA LEU A 383 11.65 -18.22 13.69
C LEU A 383 12.59 -19.36 13.31
N ALA A 384 13.71 -19.49 14.04
CA ALA A 384 14.67 -20.58 13.83
C ALA A 384 14.06 -21.94 14.19
N TYR A 385 13.35 -22.03 15.30
CA TYR A 385 12.64 -23.25 15.71
C TYR A 385 11.50 -23.60 14.77
N ALA A 386 10.76 -22.62 14.28
CA ALA A 386 9.68 -22.84 13.31
C ALA A 386 10.20 -23.40 11.96
N ARG A 387 11.41 -22.95 11.53
CA ARG A 387 12.06 -23.45 10.32
C ARG A 387 12.65 -24.85 10.48
N GLN A 388 13.27 -25.13 11.63
CA GLN A 388 13.92 -26.39 11.95
C GLN A 388 13.64 -26.77 13.41
N ARG A 389 12.70 -27.71 13.60
CA ARG A 389 12.30 -28.23 14.95
C ARG A 389 13.36 -29.19 15.48
N THR A 390 14.56 -28.66 15.79
CA THR A 390 15.63 -29.40 16.42
C THR A 390 15.59 -29.22 17.92
N GLN A 391 16.05 -30.25 18.69
CA GLN A 391 16.16 -30.17 20.14
C GLN A 391 17.06 -28.97 20.59
N LYS A 392 18.08 -28.64 19.80
CA LYS A 392 18.95 -27.48 20.04
C LYS A 392 18.17 -26.16 19.97
N ASN A 393 17.37 -25.96 18.92
CA ASN A 393 16.58 -24.73 18.75
C ASN A 393 15.50 -24.62 19.83
N GLU A 394 14.90 -25.75 20.23
CA GLU A 394 13.92 -25.80 21.32
C GLU A 394 14.54 -25.39 22.67
N GLN A 395 15.69 -25.93 23.02
CA GLN A 395 16.41 -25.58 24.24
C GLN A 395 16.85 -24.11 24.25
N GLN A 396 17.35 -23.61 23.12
CA GLN A 396 17.72 -22.20 22.98
C GLN A 396 16.51 -21.27 23.18
N LEU A 397 15.39 -21.56 22.55
CA LEU A 397 14.14 -20.81 22.72
C LEU A 397 13.64 -20.84 24.16
N ALA A 398 13.64 -22.01 24.80
CA ALA A 398 13.22 -22.16 26.19
C ALA A 398 14.08 -21.31 27.14
N THR A 399 15.41 -21.34 26.94
CA THR A 399 16.35 -20.55 27.75
C THR A 399 16.11 -19.05 27.58
N LEU A 400 15.96 -18.57 26.34
CA LEU A 400 15.69 -17.16 26.07
C LEU A 400 14.34 -16.71 26.67
N LYS A 401 13.30 -17.54 26.58
CA LYS A 401 11.99 -17.26 27.19
C LYS A 401 12.07 -17.16 28.70
N GLN A 402 12.83 -18.02 29.37
CA GLN A 402 13.04 -17.91 30.81
C GLN A 402 13.74 -16.61 31.19
N GLN A 403 14.79 -16.24 30.47
CA GLN A 403 15.50 -14.97 30.67
C GLN A 403 14.58 -13.77 30.45
N PHE A 404 13.76 -13.79 29.39
CA PHE A 404 12.81 -12.74 29.08
C PHE A 404 11.75 -12.58 30.18
N ILE A 405 11.22 -13.67 30.72
CA ILE A 405 10.27 -13.65 31.87
C ILE A 405 10.91 -13.01 33.07
N ALA A 406 12.14 -13.43 33.43
CA ALA A 406 12.85 -12.92 34.61
C ALA A 406 13.12 -11.41 34.50
N ILE A 407 13.64 -10.93 33.35
CA ILE A 407 13.93 -9.51 33.18
C ILE A 407 12.66 -8.65 33.09
N THR A 408 11.57 -9.20 32.53
CA THR A 408 10.26 -8.52 32.48
C THR A 408 9.70 -8.35 33.93
N ALA A 409 9.84 -9.34 34.78
CA ALA A 409 9.42 -9.24 36.15
C ALA A 409 10.25 -8.19 36.92
N GLN A 410 11.57 -8.15 36.73
CA GLN A 410 12.47 -7.16 37.29
C GLN A 410 12.12 -5.74 36.85
N GLU A 411 11.95 -5.52 35.53
CA GLU A 411 11.55 -4.21 34.98
C GLU A 411 10.22 -3.73 35.60
N LYS A 412 9.24 -4.64 35.66
CA LYS A 412 7.91 -4.33 36.21
C LYS A 412 7.99 -3.94 37.69
N ALA A 413 8.76 -4.68 38.49
CA ALA A 413 8.94 -4.39 39.94
C ALA A 413 9.59 -3.00 40.14
N LEU A 414 10.67 -2.70 39.38
CA LEU A 414 11.32 -1.39 39.43
C LEU A 414 10.36 -0.26 38.97
N ALA A 415 9.60 -0.49 37.92
CA ALA A 415 8.62 0.50 37.43
C ALA A 415 7.51 0.77 38.47
N GLN A 416 7.03 -0.26 39.16
CA GLN A 416 6.05 -0.10 40.23
C GLN A 416 6.62 0.71 41.41
N GLN A 417 7.82 0.40 41.86
CA GLN A 417 8.49 1.11 42.95
C GLN A 417 8.72 2.58 42.59
N ILE A 418 9.20 2.87 41.40
CA ILE A 418 9.39 4.23 40.89
C ILE A 418 8.07 5.01 40.90
N ARG A 419 6.97 4.40 40.37
CA ARG A 419 5.64 5.04 40.37
C ARG A 419 5.12 5.33 41.76
N GLN A 420 5.28 4.38 42.68
CA GLN A 420 4.84 4.58 44.05
C GLN A 420 5.55 5.77 44.72
N LEU A 421 6.87 5.87 44.55
CA LEU A 421 7.67 6.97 45.07
C LEU A 421 7.30 8.31 44.42
N GLU A 422 7.04 8.33 43.13
CA GLU A 422 6.73 9.55 42.37
C GLU A 422 5.29 10.06 42.59
N LEU A 423 4.36 9.17 42.93
CA LEU A 423 2.96 9.48 43.24
C LEU A 423 2.68 9.72 44.74
N ALA A 424 3.62 9.40 45.61
CA ALA A 424 3.50 9.61 47.06
C ALA A 424 3.79 11.08 47.49
N GLN A 425 4.08 11.96 46.53
CA GLN A 425 4.19 13.40 46.71
C GLN A 425 2.85 14.07 46.34
#